data_d3e2bd9032f92416436d5d375e04a4e5
#
_entry.id   d3e2bd9032f92416436d5d375e04a4e5
#
_cell.length_a   1.000
_cell.length_b   1.000
_cell.length_c   1.000
_cell.angle_alpha   90.00
_cell.angle_beta   90.00
_cell.angle_gamma   90.00
#
_symmetry.space_group_name_H-M   'P 1'
#
loop_
_entity.id
_entity.type
_entity.pdbx_description
1 polymer ?
#
loop_
_entity_poly.entity_id
_entity_poly.type
_entity_poly.pdbx_seq_one_letter_code
_entity_poly.pdbx_strand_id
1 'polypeptide(L)'
;MLPTDKNVPSQELAARITRLQAAMAAKGQDASLIVQKTDLFYFSGTSQQGWLYVPVQGTPLLMIFKEYTRALAESALAAIISLVGIKKIPEALAAYGYPPPLNIGMELDVLPTTQYFQFQKVFADAKITDISHEIRLIRAVKSQFEITKLRAAAELSDRVAAKVC
;
A
#
# COMPACT_ATOMS: atom_id res chain seq x y z
N MET A 1 20.42 -11.00 -15.89
CA MET A 1 19.94 -9.65 -15.49
C MET A 1 18.43 -9.65 -15.68
N LEU A 2 17.66 -9.65 -14.61
CA LEU A 2 16.20 -9.58 -14.71
C LEU A 2 15.82 -8.20 -15.26
N PRO A 3 14.77 -8.08 -16.10
CA PRO A 3 14.38 -6.81 -16.69
C PRO A 3 14.11 -5.77 -15.60
N THR A 4 14.58 -4.56 -15.83
CA THR A 4 14.44 -3.39 -14.94
C THR A 4 13.03 -2.78 -14.96
N ASP A 5 12.03 -3.53 -15.41
CA ASP A 5 10.64 -3.06 -15.40
C ASP A 5 10.13 -3.02 -13.96
N LYS A 6 9.50 -1.90 -13.62
CA LYS A 6 8.78 -1.74 -12.35
C LYS A 6 7.86 -2.93 -12.14
N ASN A 7 7.77 -3.44 -10.91
CA ASN A 7 6.97 -4.62 -10.59
C ASN A 7 5.49 -4.45 -10.97
N VAL A 8 4.96 -3.23 -10.81
CA VAL A 8 3.59 -2.87 -11.18
C VAL A 8 3.61 -1.58 -11.97
N PRO A 9 2.95 -1.49 -13.15
CA PRO A 9 2.87 -0.27 -13.94
C PRO A 9 2.22 0.89 -13.17
N SER A 10 2.65 2.12 -13.45
CA SER A 10 2.10 3.32 -12.79
C SER A 10 0.59 3.47 -12.98
N GLN A 11 0.07 3.15 -14.16
CA GLN A 11 -1.37 3.19 -14.46
C GLN A 11 -2.15 2.19 -13.61
N GLU A 12 -1.61 1.00 -13.38
CA GLU A 12 -2.24 -0.01 -12.53
C GLU A 12 -2.27 0.46 -11.07
N LEU A 13 -1.16 1.01 -10.56
CA LEU A 13 -1.13 1.59 -9.21
C LEU A 13 -2.12 2.73 -9.07
N ALA A 14 -2.17 3.64 -10.03
CA ALA A 14 -3.12 4.75 -10.03
C ALA A 14 -4.58 4.26 -9.97
N ALA A 15 -4.94 3.25 -10.77
CA ALA A 15 -6.29 2.68 -10.77
C ALA A 15 -6.65 2.02 -9.42
N ARG A 16 -5.68 1.34 -8.76
CA ARG A 16 -5.87 0.75 -7.43
C ARG A 16 -6.05 1.83 -6.36
N ILE A 17 -5.20 2.86 -6.38
CA ILE A 17 -5.30 4.02 -5.47
C ILE A 17 -6.65 4.73 -5.64
N THR A 18 -7.10 4.99 -6.86
CA THR A 18 -8.40 5.62 -7.12
C THR A 18 -9.56 4.82 -6.52
N ARG A 19 -9.53 3.48 -6.65
CA ARG A 19 -10.56 2.62 -6.01
C ARG A 19 -10.52 2.69 -4.49
N LEU A 20 -9.33 2.75 -3.89
CA LEU A 20 -9.18 2.91 -2.45
C LEU A 20 -9.70 4.29 -1.99
N GLN A 21 -9.34 5.35 -2.70
CA GLN A 21 -9.82 6.71 -2.41
C GLN A 21 -11.35 6.81 -2.48
N ALA A 22 -11.98 6.17 -3.47
CA ALA A 22 -13.44 6.12 -3.57
C ALA A 22 -14.07 5.36 -2.39
N ALA A 23 -13.49 4.25 -1.95
CA ALA A 23 -13.94 3.49 -0.80
C ALA A 23 -13.79 4.30 0.51
N MET A 24 -12.67 5.01 0.68
CA MET A 24 -12.44 5.91 1.83
C MET A 24 -13.47 7.04 1.87
N ALA A 25 -13.71 7.69 0.73
CA ALA A 25 -14.69 8.78 0.63
C ALA A 25 -16.09 8.30 1.05
N ALA A 26 -16.51 7.11 0.61
CA ALA A 26 -17.80 6.51 0.99
C ALA A 26 -17.91 6.22 2.51
N LYS A 27 -16.78 6.04 3.22
CA LYS A 27 -16.72 5.82 4.67
C LYS A 27 -16.44 7.08 5.48
N GLY A 28 -16.27 8.24 4.83
CA GLY A 28 -15.91 9.50 5.49
C GLY A 28 -14.51 9.44 6.12
N GLN A 29 -13.59 8.71 5.51
CA GLN A 29 -12.19 8.66 5.93
C GLN A 29 -11.39 9.72 5.18
N ASP A 30 -10.48 10.41 5.88
CA ASP A 30 -9.61 11.44 5.28
C ASP A 30 -8.40 10.84 4.60
N ALA A 31 -7.94 9.71 5.14
CA ALA A 31 -6.76 8.99 4.65
C ALA A 31 -6.79 7.51 5.03
N SER A 32 -5.92 6.71 4.42
CA SER A 32 -5.55 5.38 4.89
C SER A 32 -4.05 5.29 5.08
N LEU A 33 -3.63 4.53 6.09
CA LEU A 33 -2.24 4.12 6.30
C LEU A 33 -2.13 2.61 6.14
N ILE A 34 -1.57 2.19 5.00
CA ILE A 34 -1.37 0.79 4.65
C ILE A 34 -0.04 0.30 5.23
N VAL A 35 -0.09 -0.77 6.00
CA VAL A 35 1.04 -1.31 6.78
C VAL A 35 1.31 -2.77 6.44
N GLN A 36 0.27 -3.56 6.15
CA GLN A 36 0.38 -4.98 5.86
C GLN A 36 1.13 -5.19 4.54
N LYS A 37 2.14 -6.07 4.57
CA LYS A 37 3.11 -6.25 3.49
C LYS A 37 2.47 -6.57 2.13
N THR A 38 1.44 -7.39 2.09
CA THR A 38 0.77 -7.78 0.85
C THR A 38 -0.02 -6.62 0.25
N ASP A 39 -0.71 -5.84 1.11
CA ASP A 39 -1.48 -4.68 0.69
C ASP A 39 -0.55 -3.51 0.33
N LEU A 40 0.55 -3.35 1.07
CA LEU A 40 1.61 -2.43 0.72
C LEU A 40 2.14 -2.71 -0.69
N PHE A 41 2.48 -3.97 -0.99
CA PHE A 41 2.90 -4.37 -2.34
C PHE A 41 1.81 -4.09 -3.38
N TYR A 42 0.57 -4.43 -3.09
CA TYR A 42 -0.56 -4.24 -4.01
C TYR A 42 -0.72 -2.78 -4.43
N PHE A 43 -0.64 -1.85 -3.48
CA PHE A 43 -0.85 -0.42 -3.74
C PHE A 43 0.43 0.35 -4.08
N SER A 44 1.63 -0.19 -3.81
CA SER A 44 2.88 0.51 -4.06
C SER A 44 3.81 -0.14 -5.09
N GLY A 45 3.63 -1.43 -5.39
CA GLY A 45 4.50 -2.19 -6.29
C GLY A 45 5.84 -2.62 -5.66
N THR A 46 6.07 -2.34 -4.37
CA THR A 46 7.27 -2.80 -3.64
C THR A 46 6.88 -3.53 -2.36
N SER A 47 7.66 -4.56 -2.01
CA SER A 47 7.51 -5.32 -0.76
C SER A 47 8.48 -4.85 0.34
N GLN A 48 9.18 -3.73 0.14
CA GLN A 48 10.10 -3.19 1.12
C GLN A 48 9.35 -2.68 2.35
N GLN A 49 9.99 -2.81 3.52
CA GLN A 49 9.35 -2.45 4.78
C GLN A 49 9.11 -0.94 4.89
N GLY A 50 7.86 -0.57 5.12
CA GLY A 50 7.46 0.84 5.20
C GLY A 50 5.97 1.02 5.44
N TRP A 51 5.49 2.20 5.11
CA TRP A 51 4.10 2.64 5.27
C TRP A 51 3.67 3.39 4.00
N LEU A 52 2.47 3.12 3.52
CA LEU A 52 1.88 3.88 2.44
C LEU A 52 0.72 4.73 2.98
N TYR A 53 0.90 6.04 2.97
CA TYR A 53 -0.17 6.98 3.26
C TYR A 53 -0.91 7.31 1.98
N VAL A 54 -2.22 7.09 1.98
CA VAL A 54 -3.10 7.41 0.85
C VAL A 54 -4.11 8.43 1.34
N PRO A 55 -4.02 9.71 0.94
CA PRO A 55 -5.05 10.70 1.25
C PRO A 55 -6.32 10.38 0.44
N VAL A 56 -7.49 10.78 0.94
CA VAL A 56 -8.76 10.60 0.21
C VAL A 56 -8.75 11.34 -1.14
N GLN A 57 -7.98 12.42 -1.24
CA GLN A 57 -7.70 13.16 -2.48
C GLN A 57 -6.23 13.52 -2.56
N GLY A 58 -5.64 13.36 -3.75
CA GLY A 58 -4.23 13.70 -4.00
C GLY A 58 -3.31 12.49 -4.13
N THR A 59 -2.02 12.75 -4.11
CA THR A 59 -0.97 11.75 -4.38
C THR A 59 -0.65 10.93 -3.13
N PRO A 60 -0.49 9.60 -3.20
CA PRO A 60 -0.03 8.80 -2.06
C PRO A 60 1.45 9.08 -1.75
N LEU A 61 1.84 8.89 -0.49
CA LEU A 61 3.22 8.99 -0.01
C LEU A 61 3.70 7.64 0.53
N LEU A 62 4.71 7.07 -0.12
CA LEU A 62 5.35 5.84 0.33
C LEU A 62 6.56 6.19 1.22
N MET A 63 6.52 5.76 2.47
CA MET A 63 7.55 5.97 3.48
C MET A 63 8.27 4.66 3.75
N ILE A 64 9.55 4.56 3.40
CA ILE A 64 10.33 3.32 3.47
C ILE A 64 11.26 3.34 4.67
N PHE A 65 11.15 2.32 5.52
CA PHE A 65 11.99 2.14 6.69
C PHE A 65 13.34 1.48 6.37
N LYS A 66 13.33 0.49 5.45
CA LYS A 66 14.54 -0.24 5.02
C LYS A 66 14.57 -0.42 3.52
N GLU A 67 15.78 -0.47 2.94
CA GLU A 67 16.01 -0.75 1.52
C GLU A 67 15.36 0.31 0.59
N TYR A 68 15.55 1.60 0.93
CA TYR A 68 14.99 2.73 0.18
C TYR A 68 15.36 2.71 -1.30
N THR A 69 16.64 2.50 -1.63
CA THR A 69 17.11 2.44 -3.04
C THR A 69 16.41 1.35 -3.83
N ARG A 70 16.13 0.21 -3.19
CA ARG A 70 15.40 -0.89 -3.81
C ARG A 70 13.93 -0.54 -4.02
N ALA A 71 13.30 0.12 -3.06
CA ALA A 71 11.93 0.60 -3.21
C ALA A 71 11.79 1.58 -4.38
N LEU A 72 12.76 2.50 -4.57
CA LEU A 72 12.82 3.41 -5.73
C LEU A 72 12.92 2.64 -7.06
N ALA A 73 13.66 1.54 -7.09
CA ALA A 73 13.77 0.71 -8.29
C ALA A 73 12.48 -0.08 -8.58
N GLU A 74 11.80 -0.57 -7.56
CA GLU A 74 10.63 -1.46 -7.67
C GLU A 74 9.30 -0.71 -7.89
N SER A 75 9.09 0.41 -7.21
CA SER A 75 7.82 1.14 -7.21
C SER A 75 7.75 2.21 -8.30
N ALA A 76 6.58 2.36 -8.90
CA ALA A 76 6.27 3.43 -9.86
C ALA A 76 5.48 4.60 -9.23
N LEU A 77 5.38 4.68 -7.90
CA LEU A 77 4.79 5.83 -7.21
C LEU A 77 5.68 7.07 -7.34
N ALA A 78 5.06 8.24 -7.43
CA ALA A 78 5.76 9.51 -7.62
C ALA A 78 6.46 10.01 -6.35
N ALA A 79 5.87 9.76 -5.16
CA ALA A 79 6.40 10.24 -3.88
C ALA A 79 6.85 9.06 -3.03
N ILE A 80 8.16 8.90 -2.89
CA ILE A 80 8.81 7.86 -2.08
C ILE A 80 9.89 8.52 -1.22
N ILE A 81 9.86 8.30 0.09
CA ILE A 81 10.85 8.82 1.02
C ILE A 81 11.43 7.74 1.93
N SER A 82 12.61 7.98 2.47
CA SER A 82 13.15 7.19 3.57
C SER A 82 12.64 7.74 4.90
N LEU A 83 12.20 6.85 5.81
CA LEU A 83 11.68 7.24 7.11
C LEU A 83 12.17 6.28 8.20
N VAL A 84 12.81 6.81 9.24
CA VAL A 84 13.48 6.02 10.29
C VAL A 84 12.56 5.43 11.35
N GLY A 85 11.25 5.69 11.30
CA GLY A 85 10.30 5.09 12.24
C GLY A 85 8.95 5.79 12.30
N ILE A 86 7.96 5.09 12.88
CA ILE A 86 6.55 5.52 12.88
C ILE A 86 6.31 6.89 13.54
N LYS A 87 7.11 7.25 14.56
CA LYS A 87 6.98 8.52 15.27
C LYS A 87 7.25 9.73 14.36
N LYS A 88 7.92 9.51 13.23
CA LYS A 88 8.24 10.56 12.24
C LYS A 88 7.20 10.70 11.14
N ILE A 89 6.17 9.84 11.13
CA ILE A 89 5.11 9.90 10.11
C ILE A 89 4.40 11.26 10.10
N PRO A 90 3.91 11.83 11.22
CA PRO A 90 3.23 13.12 11.19
C PRO A 90 4.07 14.26 10.65
N GLU A 91 5.36 14.29 11.02
CA GLU A 91 6.33 15.28 10.53
C GLU A 91 6.53 15.14 9.01
N ALA A 92 6.67 13.92 8.52
CA ALA A 92 6.80 13.63 7.09
C ALA A 92 5.53 14.04 6.30
N LEU A 93 4.35 13.75 6.83
CA LEU A 93 3.08 14.14 6.21
C LEU A 93 2.95 15.67 6.13
N ALA A 94 3.27 16.37 7.21
CA ALA A 94 3.25 17.84 7.24
C ALA A 94 4.23 18.45 6.24
N ALA A 95 5.45 17.90 6.12
CA ALA A 95 6.46 18.34 5.15
C ALA A 95 6.01 18.17 3.69
N TYR A 96 5.12 17.21 3.42
CA TYR A 96 4.51 16.98 2.10
C TYR A 96 3.17 17.72 1.92
N GLY A 97 2.77 18.56 2.88
CA GLY A 97 1.59 19.40 2.80
C GLY A 97 0.26 18.68 3.09
N TYR A 98 0.31 17.47 3.67
CA TYR A 98 -0.93 16.79 4.09
C TYR A 98 -1.42 17.37 5.42
N PRO A 99 -2.72 17.69 5.51
CA PRO A 99 -3.31 18.05 6.80
C PRO A 99 -3.33 16.84 7.74
N PRO A 100 -3.31 17.05 9.06
CA PRO A 100 -3.52 15.98 10.02
C PRO A 100 -4.89 15.31 9.76
N PRO A 101 -4.95 13.97 9.58
CA PRO A 101 -6.21 13.29 9.36
C PRO A 101 -7.03 13.28 10.64
N LEU A 102 -8.36 13.42 10.53
CA LEU A 102 -9.31 13.24 11.65
C LEU A 102 -9.86 11.81 11.69
N ASN A 103 -9.94 11.15 10.53
CA ASN A 103 -10.39 9.77 10.41
C ASN A 103 -9.48 9.00 9.44
N ILE A 104 -8.68 8.08 10.00
CA ILE A 104 -7.68 7.32 9.24
C ILE A 104 -8.05 5.83 9.18
N GLY A 105 -8.11 5.29 7.96
CA GLY A 105 -8.33 3.86 7.72
C GLY A 105 -7.06 3.05 7.91
N MET A 106 -7.14 1.91 8.59
CA MET A 106 -6.04 0.95 8.73
C MET A 106 -6.57 -0.50 8.60
N GLU A 107 -5.68 -1.44 8.28
CA GLU A 107 -6.02 -2.86 8.16
C GLU A 107 -6.11 -3.51 9.55
N LEU A 108 -7.22 -3.28 10.28
CA LEU A 108 -7.34 -3.70 11.68
C LEU A 108 -7.51 -5.21 11.85
N ASP A 109 -7.87 -5.95 10.80
CA ASP A 109 -7.99 -7.41 10.82
C ASP A 109 -6.62 -8.14 10.84
N VAL A 110 -5.53 -7.46 10.47
CA VAL A 110 -4.18 -8.05 10.38
C VAL A 110 -3.12 -7.24 11.13
N LEU A 111 -3.45 -6.03 11.59
CA LEU A 111 -2.51 -5.17 12.30
C LEU A 111 -2.23 -5.72 13.70
N PRO A 112 -0.96 -6.01 14.09
CA PRO A 112 -0.63 -6.42 15.44
C PRO A 112 -1.08 -5.39 16.48
N THR A 113 -1.69 -5.84 17.57
CA THR A 113 -2.24 -4.96 18.62
C THR A 113 -1.19 -3.98 19.18
N THR A 114 0.05 -4.41 19.31
CA THR A 114 1.14 -3.53 19.76
C THR A 114 1.40 -2.39 18.79
N GLN A 115 1.32 -2.64 17.48
CA GLN A 115 1.45 -1.60 16.46
C GLN A 115 0.23 -0.67 16.46
N TYR A 116 -0.98 -1.21 16.63
CA TYR A 116 -2.18 -0.40 16.76
C TYR A 116 -2.04 0.64 17.87
N PHE A 117 -1.61 0.24 19.08
CA PHE A 117 -1.37 1.19 20.18
C PHE A 117 -0.26 2.20 19.89
N GLN A 118 0.73 1.83 19.08
CA GLN A 118 1.74 2.79 18.64
C GLN A 118 1.15 3.83 17.67
N PHE A 119 0.33 3.40 16.71
CA PHE A 119 -0.34 4.31 15.79
C PHE A 119 -1.38 5.20 16.48
N GLN A 120 -2.09 4.70 17.48
CA GLN A 120 -2.97 5.53 18.31
C GLN A 120 -2.22 6.69 18.99
N LYS A 121 -0.99 6.47 19.43
CA LYS A 121 -0.15 7.53 20.00
C LYS A 121 0.37 8.50 18.94
N VAL A 122 0.67 8.02 17.75
CA VAL A 122 1.17 8.83 16.63
C VAL A 122 0.07 9.71 16.04
N PHE A 123 -1.14 9.19 15.97
CA PHE A 123 -2.34 9.87 15.46
C PHE A 123 -3.34 10.12 16.60
N ALA A 124 -2.88 10.75 17.69
CA ALA A 124 -3.66 10.89 18.94
C ALA A 124 -5.00 11.61 18.73
N ASP A 125 -5.05 12.57 17.78
CA ASP A 125 -6.24 13.35 17.48
C ASP A 125 -7.11 12.73 16.38
N ALA A 126 -6.68 11.61 15.79
CA ALA A 126 -7.41 10.92 14.74
C ALA A 126 -8.19 9.71 15.26
N LYS A 127 -9.37 9.50 14.72
CA LYS A 127 -10.10 8.24 14.87
C LYS A 127 -9.50 7.21 13.90
N ILE A 128 -8.94 6.11 14.44
CA ILE A 128 -8.52 4.97 13.63
C ILE A 128 -9.73 4.08 13.37
N THR A 129 -10.00 3.78 12.10
CA THR A 129 -11.15 2.98 11.65
C THR A 129 -10.69 1.84 10.74
N ASP A 130 -11.47 0.76 10.68
CA ASP A 130 -11.14 -0.38 9.83
C ASP A 130 -11.46 -0.13 8.35
N ILE A 131 -10.52 -0.47 7.46
CA ILE A 131 -10.68 -0.46 6.00
C ILE A 131 -10.34 -1.82 5.35
N SER A 132 -10.11 -2.84 6.16
CA SER A 132 -9.70 -4.17 5.69
C SER A 132 -10.68 -4.78 4.70
N HIS A 133 -11.98 -4.63 4.96
CA HIS A 133 -13.03 -5.17 4.10
C HIS A 133 -13.00 -4.55 2.69
N GLU A 134 -12.86 -3.23 2.60
CA GLU A 134 -12.79 -2.48 1.34
C GLU A 134 -11.55 -2.88 0.54
N ILE A 135 -10.40 -3.00 1.19
CA ILE A 135 -9.17 -3.48 0.55
C ILE A 135 -9.36 -4.89 -0.03
N ARG A 136 -9.99 -5.79 0.72
CA ARG A 136 -10.32 -7.14 0.21
C ARG A 136 -11.23 -7.10 -1.00
N LEU A 137 -12.26 -6.26 -1.01
CA LEU A 137 -13.16 -6.10 -2.16
C LEU A 137 -12.43 -5.54 -3.38
N ILE A 138 -11.56 -4.54 -3.19
CA ILE A 138 -10.73 -3.98 -4.28
C ILE A 138 -9.84 -5.06 -4.89
N ARG A 139 -9.21 -5.90 -4.06
CA ARG A 139 -8.33 -6.99 -4.49
C ARG A 139 -9.10 -8.20 -5.05
N ALA A 140 -10.38 -8.36 -4.70
CA ALA A 140 -11.21 -9.46 -5.21
C ALA A 140 -11.46 -9.34 -6.72
N VAL A 141 -11.67 -8.12 -7.23
CA VAL A 141 -11.89 -7.85 -8.66
C VAL A 141 -10.54 -7.64 -9.35
N LYS A 142 -10.11 -8.63 -10.15
CA LYS A 142 -8.80 -8.62 -10.82
C LYS A 142 -8.82 -7.72 -12.05
N SER A 143 -7.76 -6.93 -12.20
CA SER A 143 -7.49 -6.18 -13.42
C SER A 143 -6.97 -7.09 -14.55
N GLN A 144 -6.95 -6.58 -15.78
CA GLN A 144 -6.36 -7.32 -16.91
C GLN A 144 -4.86 -7.58 -16.70
N PHE A 145 -4.15 -6.65 -16.06
CA PHE A 145 -2.75 -6.84 -15.68
C PHE A 145 -2.60 -8.02 -14.71
N GLU A 146 -3.42 -8.10 -13.67
CA GLU A 146 -3.40 -9.19 -12.68
C GLU A 146 -3.76 -10.53 -13.31
N ILE A 147 -4.77 -10.56 -14.18
CA ILE A 147 -5.17 -11.77 -14.92
C ILE A 147 -4.00 -12.29 -15.77
N THR A 148 -3.29 -11.40 -16.46
CA THR A 148 -2.13 -11.78 -17.27
C THR A 148 -1.02 -12.39 -16.41
N LYS A 149 -0.75 -11.81 -15.24
CA LYS A 149 0.26 -12.35 -14.30
C LYS A 149 -0.16 -13.69 -13.70
N LEU A 150 -1.44 -13.84 -13.35
CA LEU A 150 -1.98 -15.09 -12.83
C LEU A 150 -1.90 -16.22 -13.85
N ARG A 151 -2.24 -15.96 -15.13
CA ARG A 151 -2.12 -16.94 -16.22
C ARG A 151 -0.67 -17.40 -16.41
N ALA A 152 0.28 -16.45 -16.46
CA ALA A 152 1.70 -16.78 -16.57
C ALA A 152 2.20 -17.62 -15.39
N ALA A 153 1.73 -17.34 -14.17
CA ALA A 153 2.07 -18.12 -12.98
C ALA A 153 1.47 -19.56 -13.05
N ALA A 154 0.22 -19.70 -13.51
CA ALA A 154 -0.43 -21.01 -13.69
C ALA A 154 0.31 -21.85 -14.73
N GLU A 155 0.66 -21.29 -15.90
CA GLU A 155 1.42 -21.95 -16.94
C GLU A 155 2.80 -22.42 -16.47
N LEU A 156 3.46 -21.63 -15.59
CA LEU A 156 4.72 -22.03 -14.98
C LEU A 156 4.52 -23.21 -14.03
N SER A 157 3.48 -23.19 -13.22
CA SER A 157 3.15 -24.29 -12.29
C SER A 157 2.84 -25.59 -13.06
N ASP A 158 2.08 -25.51 -14.14
CA ASP A 158 1.77 -26.67 -14.98
C ASP A 158 3.04 -27.28 -15.60
N ARG A 159 3.95 -26.43 -16.09
CA ARG A 159 5.24 -26.90 -16.64
C ARG A 159 6.12 -27.58 -15.58
N VAL A 160 6.07 -27.11 -14.34
CA VAL A 160 6.80 -27.75 -13.23
C VAL A 160 6.18 -29.09 -12.88
N ALA A 161 4.85 -29.14 -12.73
CA ALA A 161 4.11 -30.37 -12.44
C ALA A 161 4.36 -31.47 -13.50
N ALA A 162 4.32 -31.10 -14.78
CA ALA A 162 4.59 -32.04 -15.90
C ALA A 162 6.01 -32.60 -15.94
N LYS A 163 6.98 -31.98 -15.23
CA LYS A 163 8.36 -32.48 -15.12
C LYS A 163 8.59 -33.42 -13.95
N VAL A 164 7.68 -33.42 -12.99
CA VAL A 164 7.79 -34.21 -11.74
C VAL A 164 7.02 -35.54 -11.86
N CYS A 165 6.05 -35.61 -12.76
CA CYS A 165 5.33 -36.82 -13.15
C CYS A 165 6.02 -37.55 -14.32
#